data_eaa54c3c15cb5a626179b16fe039f0c2
#
_entry.id   eaa54c3c15cb5a626179b16fe039f0c2
#
_cell.length_a   1.000
_cell.length_b   1.000
_cell.length_c   1.000
_cell.angle_alpha   90.00
_cell.angle_beta   90.00
_cell.angle_gamma   90.00
#
_symmetry.space_group_name_H-M   'P 1'
#
loop_
_entity.id
_entity.type
_entity.pdbx_description
1 polymer ?
#
loop_
_entity_poly.entity_id
_entity_poly.type
_entity_poly.pdbx_seq_one_letter_code
_entity_poly.pdbx_strand_id
1 'polypeptide(L)'
;MATKRKIKDDVLFRKNKILAYERSGGMCELCRCRPAQEVHHIVYRSHLGTSILSNLACLCLQCHNEAHGVNAKEIRKHLLDVVGVEQS
;
A
#
# COMPACT_ATOMS: atom_id res chain seq x y z
N MET A 1 -5.49 -12.91 20.11
CA MET A 1 -4.08 -12.61 20.44
C MET A 1 -3.25 -12.48 19.17
N ALA A 2 -2.41 -11.47 19.07
CA ALA A 2 -1.54 -11.32 17.92
C ALA A 2 -0.41 -12.35 17.96
N THR A 3 -0.11 -12.97 16.82
CA THR A 3 1.02 -13.89 16.69
C THR A 3 2.32 -13.08 16.57
N LYS A 4 3.47 -13.74 16.78
CA LYS A 4 4.78 -13.10 16.57
C LYS A 4 4.90 -12.53 15.16
N ARG A 5 4.38 -13.25 14.16
CA ARG A 5 4.39 -12.81 12.76
C ARG A 5 3.63 -11.49 12.58
N LYS A 6 2.44 -11.37 13.17
CA LYS A 6 1.65 -10.15 13.09
C LYS A 6 2.32 -8.98 13.79
N ILE A 7 2.91 -9.22 14.97
CA ILE A 7 3.62 -8.17 15.71
C ILE A 7 4.79 -7.64 14.90
N LYS A 8 5.58 -8.52 14.29
CA LYS A 8 6.71 -8.12 13.44
C LYS A 8 6.24 -7.33 12.23
N ASP A 9 5.13 -7.74 11.62
CA ASP A 9 4.59 -7.05 10.46
C ASP A 9 4.04 -5.68 10.84
N ASP A 10 3.43 -5.51 12.03
CA ASP A 10 2.95 -4.22 12.51
C ASP A 10 4.10 -3.25 12.73
N VAL A 11 5.24 -3.72 13.25
CA VAL A 11 6.45 -2.90 13.40
C VAL A 11 6.97 -2.48 12.02
N LEU A 12 7.03 -3.43 11.10
CA LEU A 12 7.46 -3.18 9.73
C LEU A 12 6.54 -2.17 9.04
N PHE A 13 5.24 -2.27 9.25
CA PHE A 13 4.27 -1.35 8.68
C PHE A 13 4.51 0.09 9.16
N ARG A 14 4.69 0.28 10.47
CA ARG A 14 4.93 1.62 11.03
C ARG A 14 6.18 2.26 10.42
N LYS A 15 7.21 1.48 10.20
CA LYS A 15 8.43 1.97 9.57
C LYS A 15 8.22 2.27 8.10
N ASN A 16 7.64 1.33 7.38
CA ASN A 16 7.57 1.41 5.92
C ASN A 16 6.51 2.37 5.41
N LYS A 17 5.46 2.67 6.19
CA LYS A 17 4.50 3.68 5.75
C LYS A 17 5.13 5.08 5.67
N ILE A 18 6.10 5.37 6.54
CA ILE A 18 6.85 6.63 6.46
C ILE A 18 7.65 6.66 5.17
N LEU A 19 8.34 5.56 4.86
CA LEU A 19 9.12 5.45 3.62
C LEU A 19 8.24 5.51 2.38
N ALA A 20 7.03 4.92 2.44
CA ALA A 20 6.09 4.99 1.33
C ALA A 20 5.62 6.43 1.08
N TYR A 21 5.34 7.19 2.14
CA TYR A 21 4.99 8.60 2.00
C TYR A 21 6.13 9.41 1.40
N GLU A 22 7.36 9.16 1.83
CA GLU A 22 8.53 9.81 1.26
C GLU A 22 8.70 9.49 -0.21
N ARG A 23 8.54 8.21 -0.58
CA ARG A 23 8.63 7.77 -1.97
C ARG A 23 7.59 8.46 -2.86
N SER A 24 6.37 8.61 -2.35
CA SER A 24 5.26 9.19 -3.11
C SER A 24 5.30 10.72 -3.14
N GLY A 25 6.14 11.35 -2.29
CA GLY A 25 6.12 12.80 -2.12
C GLY A 25 4.84 13.30 -1.46
N GLY A 26 4.13 12.43 -0.72
CA GLY A 26 2.87 12.76 -0.07
C GLY A 26 1.67 12.72 -1.00
N MET A 27 1.85 12.28 -2.25
CA MET A 27 0.78 12.24 -3.25
C MET A 27 0.26 10.81 -3.44
N CYS A 28 -1.00 10.71 -3.86
CA CYS A 28 -1.60 9.43 -4.24
C CYS A 28 -0.79 8.76 -5.35
N GLU A 29 -0.42 7.51 -5.16
CA GLU A 29 0.39 6.77 -6.14
C GLU A 29 -0.45 6.17 -7.26
N LEU A 30 -1.77 6.25 -7.18
CA LEU A 30 -2.66 5.78 -8.24
C LEU A 30 -3.08 6.91 -9.19
N CYS A 31 -3.75 7.94 -8.67
CA CYS A 31 -4.21 9.05 -9.51
C CYS A 31 -3.18 10.16 -9.69
N ARG A 32 -2.25 10.30 -8.76
CA ARG A 32 -1.16 11.29 -8.75
C ARG A 32 -1.61 12.74 -8.83
N CYS A 33 -2.84 13.02 -8.49
CA CYS A 33 -3.38 14.39 -8.54
C CYS A 33 -3.98 14.86 -7.21
N ARG A 34 -4.06 13.98 -6.21
CA ARG A 34 -4.56 14.32 -4.88
C ARG A 34 -3.58 13.88 -3.81
N PRO A 35 -3.55 14.57 -2.65
CA PRO A 35 -2.70 14.13 -1.54
C PRO A 35 -3.09 12.73 -1.07
N ALA A 36 -2.10 11.94 -0.70
CA ALA A 36 -2.35 10.63 -0.13
C ALA A 36 -2.87 10.77 1.30
N GLN A 37 -3.86 9.95 1.66
CA GLN A 37 -4.46 9.94 2.99
C GLN A 37 -4.32 8.60 3.70
N GLU A 38 -4.15 7.52 2.92
CA GLU A 38 -4.08 6.17 3.46
C GLU A 38 -2.91 5.43 2.85
N VAL A 39 -2.29 4.53 3.64
CA VAL A 39 -1.31 3.58 3.12
C VAL A 39 -2.01 2.24 2.97
N HIS A 40 -2.09 1.78 1.74
CA HIS A 40 -2.86 0.60 1.34
C HIS A 40 -1.94 -0.61 1.16
N HIS A 41 -2.33 -1.76 1.71
CA HIS A 41 -1.67 -3.03 1.42
C HIS A 41 -2.17 -3.53 0.08
N ILE A 42 -1.29 -3.57 -0.92
CA ILE A 42 -1.67 -3.96 -2.29
C ILE A 42 -2.19 -5.39 -2.32
N VAL A 43 -1.42 -6.33 -1.75
CA VAL A 43 -1.92 -7.66 -1.43
C VAL A 43 -2.41 -7.60 0.01
N TYR A 44 -3.67 -7.91 0.23
CA TYR A 44 -4.30 -7.75 1.54
C TYR A 44 -3.65 -8.64 2.59
N ARG A 45 -3.60 -8.16 3.84
CA ARG A 45 -3.09 -8.96 4.96
C ARG A 45 -3.84 -10.28 5.10
N SER A 46 -5.15 -10.28 4.83
CA SER A 46 -5.97 -11.49 4.86
C SER A 46 -5.58 -12.51 3.79
N HIS A 47 -4.84 -12.08 2.76
CA HIS A 47 -4.30 -12.92 1.69
C HIS A 47 -2.79 -13.08 1.79
N LEU A 48 -2.26 -13.06 3.03
CA LEU A 48 -0.85 -13.22 3.34
C LEU A 48 0.04 -12.07 2.86
N GLY A 49 -0.55 -10.91 2.55
CA GLY A 49 0.20 -9.70 2.22
C GLY A 49 0.96 -9.19 3.45
N THR A 50 2.21 -8.80 3.25
CA THR A 50 3.03 -8.24 4.32
C THR A 50 3.20 -6.73 4.13
N SER A 51 3.85 -6.09 5.12
CA SER A 51 4.07 -4.64 5.10
C SER A 51 5.47 -4.28 4.55
N ILE A 52 5.99 -5.09 3.64
CA ILE A 52 7.20 -4.71 2.89
C ILE A 52 6.87 -3.51 2.01
N LEU A 53 7.86 -2.69 1.75
CA LEU A 53 7.67 -1.41 1.06
C LEU A 53 7.05 -1.58 -0.33
N SER A 54 7.42 -2.65 -1.05
CA SER A 54 6.87 -2.95 -2.38
C SER A 54 5.41 -3.41 -2.36
N ASN A 55 4.83 -3.67 -1.17
CA ASN A 55 3.43 -4.02 -1.02
C ASN A 55 2.60 -2.89 -0.42
N LEU A 56 3.15 -1.70 -0.28
CA LEU A 56 2.46 -0.54 0.27
C LEU A 56 2.31 0.53 -0.80
N ALA A 57 1.11 1.09 -0.91
CA ALA A 57 0.84 2.20 -1.82
C ALA A 57 0.13 3.30 -1.06
N CYS A 58 0.57 4.53 -1.26
CA CYS A 58 -0.08 5.70 -0.68
C CYS A 58 -1.23 6.11 -1.60
N LEU A 59 -2.44 6.17 -1.07
CA LEU A 59 -3.64 6.46 -1.86
C LEU A 59 -4.44 7.59 -1.24
N CYS A 60 -5.07 8.41 -2.08
CA CYS A 60 -6.10 9.33 -1.62
C CYS A 60 -7.33 8.51 -1.24
N LEU A 61 -8.26 9.14 -0.50
CA LEU A 61 -9.44 8.43 -0.01
C LEU A 61 -10.26 7.83 -1.15
N GLN A 62 -10.44 8.58 -2.23
CA GLN A 62 -11.21 8.10 -3.38
C GLN A 62 -10.57 6.87 -4.03
N CYS A 63 -9.27 6.91 -4.29
CA CYS A 63 -8.56 5.78 -4.87
C CYS A 63 -8.51 4.57 -3.93
N HIS A 64 -8.40 4.81 -2.62
CA HIS A 64 -8.44 3.74 -1.64
C HIS A 64 -9.79 3.02 -1.66
N ASN A 65 -10.89 3.78 -1.77
CA ASN A 65 -12.22 3.18 -1.89
C ASN A 65 -12.35 2.38 -3.18
N GLU A 66 -11.84 2.88 -4.29
CA GLU A 66 -11.85 2.17 -5.57
C GLU A 66 -11.02 0.88 -5.53
N ALA A 67 -9.91 0.89 -4.77
CA ALA A 67 -9.05 -0.29 -4.62
C ALA A 67 -9.76 -1.42 -3.87
N HIS A 68 -10.82 -1.14 -3.15
CA HIS A 68 -11.67 -2.13 -2.49
C HIS A 68 -12.98 -2.40 -3.24
N GLY A 69 -13.16 -1.78 -4.40
CA GLY A 69 -14.39 -1.88 -5.20
C GLY A 69 -14.31 -2.88 -6.33
N VAL A 70 -15.14 -2.66 -7.36
CA VAL A 70 -15.28 -3.59 -8.49
C VAL A 70 -14.02 -3.72 -9.33
N ASN A 71 -13.15 -2.71 -9.32
CA ASN A 71 -11.90 -2.69 -10.09
C ASN A 71 -10.68 -3.09 -9.23
N ALA A 72 -10.91 -3.68 -8.07
CA ALA A 72 -9.83 -4.00 -7.11
C ALA A 72 -8.71 -4.83 -7.76
N LYS A 73 -9.05 -5.81 -8.56
CA LYS A 73 -8.08 -6.71 -9.19
C LYS A 73 -7.16 -5.96 -10.15
N GLU A 74 -7.73 -5.11 -10.99
CA GLU A 74 -6.96 -4.33 -11.97
C GLU A 74 -6.10 -3.28 -11.27
N ILE A 75 -6.65 -2.62 -10.26
CA ILE A 75 -5.92 -1.62 -9.48
C ILE A 75 -4.75 -2.29 -8.76
N ARG A 76 -4.95 -3.47 -8.19
CA ARG A 76 -3.88 -4.22 -7.53
C ARG A 76 -2.73 -4.52 -8.49
N LYS A 77 -3.07 -5.00 -9.68
CA LYS A 77 -2.07 -5.30 -10.70
C LYS A 77 -1.29 -4.05 -11.10
N HIS A 78 -1.99 -2.95 -11.32
CA HIS A 78 -1.35 -1.68 -11.66
C HIS A 78 -0.42 -1.19 -10.57
N LEU A 79 -0.86 -1.23 -9.31
CA LEU A 79 -0.05 -0.79 -8.18
C LEU A 79 1.19 -1.66 -8.00
N LEU A 80 1.07 -2.97 -8.19
CA LEU A 80 2.22 -3.87 -8.11
C LEU A 80 3.24 -3.55 -9.21
N ASP A 81 2.78 -3.19 -10.39
CA ASP A 81 3.67 -2.81 -11.48
C ASP A 81 4.40 -1.50 -11.18
N VAL A 82 3.69 -0.51 -10.65
CA VAL A 82 4.25 0.83 -10.38
C VAL A 82 5.14 0.82 -9.15
N VAL A 83 4.66 0.24 -8.07
CA VAL A 83 5.35 0.28 -6.76
C VAL A 83 6.39 -0.82 -6.66
N GLY A 84 6.08 -2.02 -7.14
CA GLY A 84 6.97 -3.17 -7.04
C GLY A 84 8.26 -3.01 -7.82
N VAL A 85 8.20 -2.39 -8.99
CA VAL A 85 9.39 -2.18 -9.83
C VAL A 85 10.42 -1.31 -9.13
N GLU A 86 9.97 -0.31 -8.39
CA GLU A 86 10.88 0.61 -7.69
C GLU A 86 11.63 -0.06 -6.54
N GLN A 87 11.17 -1.23 -6.09
CA GLN A 87 11.73 -1.94 -4.95
C GLN A 87 12.62 -3.11 -5.34
N SER A 88 12.66 -3.46 -6.59
CA SER A 88 13.47 -4.58 -7.09
C SER A 88 14.93 -4.21 -7.30
#